data_b6e865f54dee918d534aa97770caa883
#
_entry.id   b6e865f54dee918d534aa97770caa883
#
_cell.length_a   1.000
_cell.length_b   1.000
_cell.length_c   1.000
_cell.angle_alpha   90.00
_cell.angle_beta   90.00
_cell.angle_gamma   90.00
#
_symmetry.space_group_name_H-M   'P 1'
#
loop_
_entity.id
_entity.type
_entity.pdbx_description
1 polymer ?
#
loop_
_entity_poly.entity_id
_entity_poly.type
_entity_poly.pdbx_seq_one_letter_code
_entity_poly.pdbx_strand_id
1 'polypeptide(L)'
;MRTTVLTHQAAKQLDALASEDRFAVTEALALYATEGRGDVKKLSGREGYRLRVRDYRVIFDDDGVTILAIHIGRRTTTTYSRNPR
;
A
#
# COMPACT_ATOMS: atom_id res chain seq x y z
N MET A 1 8.87 4.95 15.70
CA MET A 1 7.96 3.88 15.29
C MET A 1 6.55 4.42 15.11
N ARG A 2 5.88 4.06 14.04
CA ARG A 2 4.51 4.49 13.76
C ARG A 2 3.55 3.36 13.97
N THR A 3 2.30 3.70 14.29
CA THR A 3 1.21 2.72 14.37
C THR A 3 0.55 2.60 13.02
N THR A 4 0.24 1.39 12.59
CA THR A 4 -0.45 1.16 11.32
C THR A 4 -1.93 0.93 11.59
N VAL A 5 -2.77 1.68 10.88
CA VAL A 5 -4.22 1.56 10.95
C VAL A 5 -4.74 1.35 9.54
N LEU A 6 -5.72 0.47 9.39
CA LEU A 6 -6.35 0.20 8.09
C LEU A 6 -7.76 0.76 8.11
N THR A 7 -8.13 1.46 7.03
CA THR A 7 -9.54 1.80 6.87
C THR A 7 -10.34 0.53 6.66
N HIS A 8 -11.67 0.62 6.83
CA HIS A 8 -12.54 -0.54 6.61
C HIS A 8 -12.33 -1.10 5.20
N GLN A 9 -12.24 -0.22 4.21
CA GLN A 9 -12.02 -0.64 2.82
C GLN A 9 -10.68 -1.36 2.67
N ALA A 10 -9.61 -0.79 3.23
CA ALA A 10 -8.29 -1.40 3.12
C ALA A 10 -8.24 -2.75 3.82
N ALA A 11 -8.90 -2.87 4.97
CA ALA A 11 -8.95 -4.14 5.70
C ALA A 11 -9.66 -5.21 4.88
N LYS A 12 -10.77 -4.86 4.22
CA LYS A 12 -11.48 -5.81 3.38
C LYS A 12 -10.64 -6.22 2.17
N GLN A 13 -9.94 -5.25 1.57
CA GLN A 13 -9.09 -5.55 0.42
C GLN A 13 -7.93 -6.46 0.81
N LEU A 14 -7.35 -6.23 1.98
CA LEU A 14 -6.27 -7.08 2.46
C LEU A 14 -6.76 -8.50 2.69
N ASP A 15 -7.93 -8.66 3.32
CA ASP A 15 -8.50 -9.98 3.57
C ASP A 15 -8.80 -10.74 2.29
N ALA A 16 -9.06 -10.04 1.20
CA ALA A 16 -9.39 -10.67 -0.07
C ALA A 16 -8.17 -11.21 -0.80
N LEU A 17 -6.96 -10.88 -0.35
CA LEU A 17 -5.74 -11.35 -0.99
C LEU A 17 -5.45 -12.79 -0.61
N ALA A 18 -4.75 -13.51 -1.50
CA ALA A 18 -4.23 -14.82 -1.15
C ALA A 18 -3.30 -14.67 0.06
N SER A 19 -3.19 -15.73 0.87
CA SER A 19 -2.47 -15.63 2.13
C SER A 19 -1.02 -15.19 1.98
N GLU A 20 -0.34 -15.60 0.92
CA GLU A 20 1.04 -15.20 0.68
C GLU A 20 1.13 -13.69 0.41
N ASP A 21 0.22 -13.18 -0.38
CA ASP A 21 0.21 -11.76 -0.71
C ASP A 21 -0.18 -10.93 0.51
N ARG A 22 -1.17 -11.41 1.27
CA ARG A 22 -1.59 -10.74 2.48
C ARG A 22 -0.43 -10.64 3.47
N PHE A 23 0.32 -11.73 3.63
CA PHE A 23 1.47 -11.73 4.51
C PHE A 23 2.52 -10.72 4.03
N ALA A 24 2.80 -10.72 2.73
CA ALA A 24 3.82 -9.82 2.18
C ALA A 24 3.43 -8.35 2.39
N VAL A 25 2.16 -8.01 2.18
CA VAL A 25 1.69 -6.63 2.37
C VAL A 25 1.77 -6.25 3.84
N THR A 26 1.33 -7.14 4.72
CA THR A 26 1.36 -6.88 6.16
C THR A 26 2.79 -6.66 6.65
N GLU A 27 3.72 -7.51 6.20
CA GLU A 27 5.12 -7.38 6.58
C GLU A 27 5.73 -6.08 6.06
N ALA A 28 5.40 -5.71 4.82
CA ALA A 28 5.94 -4.49 4.24
C ALA A 28 5.45 -3.25 4.98
N LEU A 29 4.19 -3.24 5.39
CA LEU A 29 3.66 -2.14 6.18
C LEU A 29 4.32 -2.06 7.54
N ALA A 30 4.53 -3.22 8.18
CA ALA A 30 5.18 -3.26 9.49
C ALA A 30 6.62 -2.77 9.39
N LEU A 31 7.34 -3.17 8.35
CA LEU A 31 8.71 -2.74 8.17
C LEU A 31 8.81 -1.23 7.95
N TYR A 32 7.90 -0.68 7.16
CA TYR A 32 7.89 0.75 6.95
C TYR A 32 7.53 1.50 8.24
N ALA A 33 6.56 0.98 8.99
CA ALA A 33 6.12 1.61 10.23
C ALA A 33 7.22 1.64 11.28
N THR A 34 8.01 0.57 11.36
CA THR A 34 9.03 0.45 12.41
C THR A 34 10.37 1.03 11.99
N GLU A 35 10.76 0.87 10.72
CA GLU A 35 12.10 1.23 10.27
C GLU A 35 12.13 2.26 9.15
N GLY A 36 10.98 2.64 8.60
CA GLY A 36 10.94 3.59 7.49
C GLY A 36 11.47 3.03 6.19
N ARG A 37 11.51 1.72 6.04
CA ARG A 37 12.08 1.06 4.87
C ARG A 37 10.99 0.48 3.99
N GLY A 38 11.16 0.63 2.69
CA GLY A 38 10.22 0.08 1.73
C GLY A 38 10.25 0.89 0.44
N ASP A 39 9.56 0.38 -0.56
CA ASP A 39 9.44 1.06 -1.86
C ASP A 39 8.29 2.05 -1.78
N VAL A 40 8.56 3.20 -1.18
CA VAL A 40 7.55 4.21 -0.91
C VAL A 40 7.85 5.47 -1.72
N LYS A 41 6.80 6.01 -2.34
CA LYS A 41 6.88 7.29 -3.03
C LYS A 41 5.68 8.15 -2.70
N LYS A 42 5.90 9.46 -2.71
CA LYS A 42 4.82 10.41 -2.53
C LYS A 42 3.94 10.40 -3.78
N LEU A 43 2.65 10.52 -3.58
CA LEU A 43 1.70 10.55 -4.69
C LEU A 43 1.82 11.87 -5.45
N SER A 44 1.65 11.78 -6.77
CA SER A 44 1.70 12.95 -7.62
C SER A 44 0.30 13.59 -7.67
N GLY A 45 0.24 14.90 -7.46
CA GLY A 45 -1.01 15.64 -7.62
C GLY A 45 -2.01 15.49 -6.49
N ARG A 46 -1.65 14.82 -5.41
CA ARG A 46 -2.53 14.67 -4.25
C ARG A 46 -1.69 14.30 -3.04
N GLU A 47 -2.27 14.44 -1.86
CA GLU A 47 -1.55 14.06 -0.65
C GLU A 47 -1.54 12.55 -0.49
N GLY A 48 -0.53 12.07 0.23
CA GLY A 48 -0.41 10.66 0.52
C GLY A 48 0.78 10.02 -0.16
N TYR A 49 0.90 8.73 0.07
CA TYR A 49 2.04 7.94 -0.37
C TYR A 49 1.56 6.62 -0.92
N ARG A 50 2.43 5.96 -1.71
CA ARG A 50 2.18 4.59 -2.13
C ARG A 50 3.35 3.70 -1.72
N LEU A 51 3.02 2.51 -1.28
CA LEU A 51 4.00 1.46 -0.97
C LEU A 51 3.78 0.33 -1.97
N ARG A 52 4.81 -0.05 -2.69
CA ARG A 52 4.73 -1.19 -3.62
C ARG A 52 5.16 -2.46 -2.92
N VAL A 53 4.33 -3.51 -3.05
CA VAL A 53 4.62 -4.82 -2.50
C VAL A 53 4.19 -5.84 -3.54
N ARG A 54 5.14 -6.50 -4.18
CA ARG A 54 4.84 -7.46 -5.25
C ARG A 54 4.02 -6.79 -6.33
N ASP A 55 2.87 -7.38 -6.68
CA ASP A 55 1.99 -6.84 -7.70
C ASP A 55 0.95 -5.89 -7.12
N TYR A 56 1.13 -5.49 -5.87
CA TYR A 56 0.14 -4.67 -5.18
C TYR A 56 0.69 -3.32 -4.82
N ARG A 57 -0.22 -2.43 -4.52
CA ARG A 57 0.09 -1.07 -4.11
C ARG A 57 -0.79 -0.71 -2.93
N VAL A 58 -0.19 -0.15 -1.90
CA VAL A 58 -0.92 0.36 -0.75
C VAL A 58 -0.86 1.87 -0.79
N ILE A 59 -2.03 2.50 -0.79
CA ILE A 59 -2.14 3.96 -0.70
C ILE A 59 -2.36 4.28 0.77
N PHE A 60 -1.56 5.19 1.31
CA PHE A 60 -1.65 5.50 2.73
C PHE A 60 -1.29 6.95 3.01
N ASP A 61 -1.76 7.45 4.15
CA ASP A 61 -1.34 8.72 4.71
C ASP A 61 -0.40 8.45 5.87
N ASP A 62 0.51 9.37 6.10
CA ASP A 62 1.52 9.23 7.15
C ASP A 62 1.72 10.61 7.80
N ASP A 63 1.31 10.74 9.06
CA ASP A 63 1.46 12.00 9.78
C ASP A 63 2.64 11.97 10.76
N GLY A 64 3.51 10.96 10.63
CA GLY A 64 4.68 10.82 11.49
C GLY A 64 4.41 9.99 12.74
N VAL A 65 3.15 9.78 13.07
CA VAL A 65 2.72 8.99 14.23
C VAL A 65 1.94 7.77 13.78
N THR A 66 1.06 7.94 12.81
CA THR A 66 0.17 6.88 12.33
C THR A 66 0.27 6.78 10.82
N ILE A 67 0.34 5.55 10.34
CA ILE A 67 0.19 5.23 8.92
C ILE A 67 -1.23 4.75 8.75
N LEU A 68 -2.02 5.48 7.96
CA LEU A 68 -3.41 5.12 7.69
C LEU A 68 -3.49 4.55 6.28
N ALA A 69 -3.61 3.23 6.17
CA ALA A 69 -3.73 2.56 4.88
C ALA A 69 -5.17 2.71 4.41
N ILE A 70 -5.33 3.28 3.23
CA ILE A 70 -6.63 3.68 2.70
C ILE A 70 -7.10 2.74 1.61
N HIS A 71 -6.18 2.23 0.79
CA HIS A 71 -6.53 1.40 -0.35
C HIS A 71 -5.41 0.40 -0.63
N ILE A 72 -5.79 -0.85 -0.86
CA ILE A 72 -4.85 -1.90 -1.26
C ILE A 72 -5.39 -2.51 -2.54
N GLY A 73 -4.60 -2.47 -3.61
CA GLY A 73 -5.04 -3.00 -4.89
C GLY A 73 -3.87 -3.37 -5.76
N ARG A 74 -4.17 -3.99 -6.91
CA ARG A 74 -3.13 -4.36 -7.85
C ARG A 74 -2.55 -3.11 -8.50
N ARG A 75 -1.28 -3.18 -8.82
CA ARG A 75 -0.62 -2.13 -9.61
C ARG A 75 -1.20 -2.17 -11.01
N THR A 76 -1.66 -1.02 -11.47
CA THR A 76 -2.24 -0.94 -12.81
C THR A 76 -1.16 -0.47 -13.75
N THR A 77 -0.38 -1.36 -14.18
CA THR A 77 0.61 -0.98 -15.14
C THR A 77 0.12 -1.34 -16.51
N THR A 78 -0.48 -1.22 -16.85
CA THR A 78 -0.83 -1.73 -17.83
C THR A 78 -1.64 -1.27 -18.61
N THR A 79 -1.65 -1.22 -18.22
CA THR A 79 -2.14 -1.12 -18.74
C THR A 79 -2.33 -0.53 -19.68
N TYR A 80 -1.92 -0.29 -19.35
CA TYR A 80 -1.99 0.16 -19.94
C TYR A 80 -1.94 0.19 -21.03
N SER A 81 -1.53 -0.19 -21.02
CA SER A 81 -1.29 -0.28 -21.78
C SER A 81 -1.61 -0.25 -22.80
N ARG A 82 -1.84 -0.46 -22.75
CA ARG A 82 -2.19 -0.49 -23.51
C ARG A 82 -2.64 -0.38 -24.53
N ASN A 83 -2.53 -0.43 -24.44
CA ASN A 83 -2.89 -0.45 -25.34
C ASN A 83 -3.24 -0.37 -26.33
N PRO A 84 -3.32 -0.40 -26.70
CA PRO A 84 -3.57 -0.36 -27.53
C PRO A 84 -4.02 -0.23 -28.45
N ARG A 85 -4.25 -0.46 -28.48
CA ARG A 85 -4.63 -0.51 -29.07
C ARG A 85 -5.05 -0.23 -29.51
#